data_8e4965edd36130924759413acce03fa0
#
_entry.id   8e4965edd36130924759413acce03fa0
#
_cell.length_a   1.000
_cell.length_b   1.000
_cell.length_c   1.000
_cell.angle_alpha   90.00
_cell.angle_beta   90.00
_cell.angle_gamma   90.00
#
_symmetry.space_group_name_H-M   'P 1'
#
loop_
_entity.id
_entity.type
_entity.pdbx_description
1 polymer ?
#
loop_
_entity_poly.entity_id
_entity_poly.type
_entity_poly.pdbx_seq_one_letter_code
_entity_poly.pdbx_strand_id
1 'polypeptide(L)'
;MMILSTARRAAVAVLGLALVPLAACAPASSAHGLKIVATTTQICDYVTQIAAASTDLSLDKTDASGKQSHVGPAPDSAALTMSLTCLLAPNASAHEHEMTPAQTAALAEADVMAVSGVDLEHFLDDAVASSGFHGRMVVTSGVLTAADVDKPGAPDPQAPYTIDRGNERVEVAPWPFPPENAGEEPEFRFDPHVWTSPVRA
;
A
#
# COMPACT_ATOMS: atom_id res chain seq x y z
N MET A 1 -30.39 94.43 -18.86
CA MET A 1 -30.63 93.19 -19.63
C MET A 1 -29.72 92.12 -18.99
N MET A 2 -30.33 91.35 -18.10
CA MET A 2 -29.65 90.38 -17.19
C MET A 2 -29.65 88.97 -17.83
N ILE A 3 -28.45 88.38 -17.97
CA ILE A 3 -28.36 87.00 -18.40
C ILE A 3 -27.75 86.21 -17.28
N LEU A 4 -28.61 85.37 -16.66
CA LEU A 4 -28.21 84.42 -15.63
C LEU A 4 -27.51 83.23 -16.29
N SER A 5 -26.30 82.98 -15.86
CA SER A 5 -25.53 81.75 -16.16
C SER A 5 -25.73 80.72 -15.07
N THR A 6 -26.39 79.64 -15.38
CA THR A 6 -26.58 78.46 -14.46
C THR A 6 -25.40 77.53 -14.60
N ALA A 7 -24.62 77.44 -13.53
CA ALA A 7 -23.54 76.44 -13.38
C ALA A 7 -24.11 75.05 -12.99
N ARG A 8 -23.94 74.08 -13.90
CA ARG A 8 -24.24 72.66 -13.59
C ARG A 8 -23.07 72.03 -12.82
N ARG A 9 -23.31 71.63 -11.59
CA ARG A 9 -22.39 70.84 -10.81
C ARG A 9 -22.52 69.37 -11.26
N ALA A 10 -21.47 68.84 -11.86
CA ALA A 10 -21.34 67.40 -12.17
C ALA A 10 -20.89 66.68 -10.87
N ALA A 11 -21.72 65.80 -10.36
CA ALA A 11 -21.36 64.88 -9.25
C ALA A 11 -20.62 63.69 -9.86
N VAL A 12 -19.34 63.54 -9.54
CA VAL A 12 -18.55 62.34 -9.86
C VAL A 12 -18.85 61.29 -8.79
N ALA A 13 -19.59 60.26 -9.17
CA ALA A 13 -19.77 59.05 -8.32
C ALA A 13 -18.52 58.18 -8.44
N VAL A 14 -17.73 58.11 -7.38
CA VAL A 14 -16.62 57.16 -7.26
C VAL A 14 -17.20 55.80 -6.90
N LEU A 15 -17.24 54.87 -7.86
CA LEU A 15 -17.64 53.49 -7.66
C LEU A 15 -16.47 52.77 -6.99
N GLY A 16 -16.52 52.59 -5.68
CA GLY A 16 -15.56 51.80 -4.92
C GLY A 16 -15.70 50.31 -5.25
N LEU A 17 -14.76 49.76 -6.01
CA LEU A 17 -14.66 48.35 -6.32
C LEU A 17 -14.12 47.64 -5.07
N ALA A 18 -15.00 47.06 -4.26
CA ALA A 18 -14.61 46.21 -3.12
C ALA A 18 -14.00 44.91 -3.67
N LEU A 19 -12.67 44.81 -3.62
CA LEU A 19 -11.95 43.56 -3.81
C LEU A 19 -12.28 42.62 -2.63
N VAL A 20 -13.23 41.69 -2.82
CA VAL A 20 -13.44 40.57 -1.93
C VAL A 20 -12.31 39.59 -2.18
N PRO A 21 -11.43 39.27 -1.19
CA PRO A 21 -10.48 38.21 -1.37
C PRO A 21 -11.27 36.89 -1.49
N LEU A 22 -11.25 36.26 -2.66
CA LEU A 22 -11.59 34.85 -2.78
C LEU A 22 -10.53 34.09 -1.95
N ALA A 23 -10.86 33.77 -0.72
CA ALA A 23 -10.18 32.70 0.00
C ALA A 23 -10.41 31.44 -0.86
N ALA A 24 -9.41 31.07 -1.65
CA ALA A 24 -9.34 29.77 -2.28
C ALA A 24 -9.35 28.75 -1.13
N CYS A 25 -10.52 28.15 -0.85
CA CYS A 25 -10.56 26.89 -0.15
C CYS A 25 -9.79 25.92 -1.05
N ALA A 26 -8.49 25.75 -0.78
CA ALA A 26 -7.80 24.56 -1.21
C ALA A 26 -8.66 23.40 -0.68
N PRO A 27 -9.07 22.43 -1.52
CA PRO A 27 -9.71 21.23 -0.99
C PRO A 27 -8.72 20.69 0.05
N ALA A 28 -9.15 20.59 1.31
CA ALA A 28 -8.46 19.78 2.27
C ALA A 28 -8.34 18.43 1.58
N SER A 29 -7.12 18.03 1.18
CA SER A 29 -6.82 16.65 0.88
C SER A 29 -7.34 15.90 2.11
N SER A 30 -8.48 15.23 1.96
CA SER A 30 -8.82 14.16 2.87
C SER A 30 -7.66 13.19 2.72
N ALA A 31 -6.70 13.30 3.64
CA ALA A 31 -5.61 12.35 3.74
C ALA A 31 -6.26 11.02 4.09
N HIS A 32 -6.73 10.29 3.08
CA HIS A 32 -7.05 8.89 3.24
C HIS A 32 -5.73 8.27 3.68
N GLY A 33 -5.71 7.72 4.90
CA GLY A 33 -4.53 7.07 5.41
C GLY A 33 -4.12 5.97 4.42
N LEU A 34 -2.82 5.68 4.32
CA LEU A 34 -2.27 4.64 3.46
C LEU A 34 -2.85 3.28 3.84
N LYS A 35 -3.55 2.62 2.92
CA LYS A 35 -4.14 1.29 3.13
C LYS A 35 -3.18 0.20 2.67
N ILE A 36 -2.76 -0.65 3.59
CA ILE A 36 -1.78 -1.70 3.37
C ILE A 36 -2.43 -3.07 3.63
N VAL A 37 -2.20 -4.02 2.73
CA VAL A 37 -2.49 -5.44 2.94
C VAL A 37 -1.16 -6.20 3.01
N ALA A 38 -0.93 -6.94 4.10
CA ALA A 38 0.24 -7.78 4.29
C ALA A 38 -0.12 -9.26 4.10
N THR A 39 0.56 -9.95 3.20
CA THR A 39 0.26 -11.34 2.83
C THR A 39 0.76 -12.35 3.84
N THR A 40 1.82 -12.02 4.60
CA THR A 40 2.43 -12.93 5.58
C THR A 40 2.44 -12.33 6.98
N THR A 41 2.58 -13.19 8.00
CA THR A 41 2.71 -12.76 9.40
C THR A 41 3.97 -11.93 9.62
N GLN A 42 5.05 -12.24 8.91
CA GLN A 42 6.34 -11.53 9.00
C GLN A 42 6.20 -10.09 8.49
N ILE A 43 5.60 -9.91 7.32
CA ILE A 43 5.37 -8.58 6.76
C ILE A 43 4.43 -7.77 7.66
N CYS A 44 3.36 -8.41 8.15
CA CYS A 44 2.45 -7.78 9.11
C CYS A 44 3.19 -7.29 10.37
N ASP A 45 4.13 -8.08 10.88
CA ASP A 45 4.96 -7.73 12.03
C ASP A 45 5.94 -6.60 11.69
N TYR A 46 6.62 -6.65 10.55
CA TYR A 46 7.55 -5.59 10.11
C TYR A 46 6.86 -4.23 10.01
N VAL A 47 5.70 -4.15 9.36
CA VAL A 47 4.93 -2.90 9.28
C VAL A 47 4.50 -2.43 10.66
N THR A 48 4.10 -3.35 11.54
CA THR A 48 3.72 -3.03 12.92
C THR A 48 4.90 -2.47 13.71
N GLN A 49 6.10 -3.08 13.60
CA GLN A 49 7.30 -2.63 14.29
C GLN A 49 7.81 -1.29 13.77
N ILE A 50 7.76 -1.05 12.46
CA ILE A 50 8.11 0.23 11.85
C ILE A 50 7.20 1.34 12.41
N ALA A 51 5.90 1.11 12.48
CA ALA A 51 4.96 2.07 13.07
C ALA A 51 5.24 2.28 14.56
N ALA A 52 5.52 1.22 15.33
CA ALA A 52 5.81 1.30 16.75
C ALA A 52 7.12 2.05 17.06
N ALA A 53 8.09 1.99 16.17
CA ALA A 53 9.38 2.69 16.31
C ALA A 53 9.32 4.17 15.88
N SER A 54 8.23 4.61 15.24
CA SER A 54 8.06 5.97 14.75
C SER A 54 7.18 6.81 15.67
N THR A 55 7.53 8.09 15.84
CA THR A 55 6.70 9.09 16.51
C THR A 55 5.70 9.76 15.57
N ASP A 56 5.82 9.50 14.26
CA ASP A 56 5.11 10.21 13.21
C ASP A 56 4.09 9.34 12.47
N LEU A 57 4.09 8.01 12.74
CA LEU A 57 3.20 7.06 12.10
C LEU A 57 2.10 6.59 13.06
N SER A 58 0.85 6.74 12.64
CA SER A 58 -0.34 6.21 13.31
C SER A 58 -0.87 5.02 12.52
N LEU A 59 -0.96 3.85 13.13
CA LEU A 59 -1.35 2.62 12.48
C LEU A 59 -2.58 1.99 13.12
N ASP A 60 -3.64 1.82 12.36
CA ASP A 60 -4.78 0.98 12.68
C ASP A 60 -4.61 -0.39 12.03
N LYS A 61 -4.45 -1.42 12.84
CA LYS A 61 -4.18 -2.79 12.38
C LYS A 61 -5.41 -3.67 12.57
N THR A 62 -5.74 -4.44 11.54
CA THR A 62 -6.74 -5.51 11.56
C THR A 62 -6.01 -6.84 11.34
N ASP A 63 -6.07 -7.75 12.32
CA ASP A 63 -5.48 -9.08 12.18
C ASP A 63 -6.37 -10.03 11.37
N ALA A 64 -5.88 -11.24 11.10
CA ALA A 64 -6.58 -12.24 10.30
C ALA A 64 -7.92 -12.70 10.90
N SER A 65 -8.15 -12.47 12.21
CA SER A 65 -9.43 -12.75 12.89
C SER A 65 -10.41 -11.59 12.80
N GLY A 66 -10.01 -10.45 12.24
CA GLY A 66 -10.78 -9.21 12.20
C GLY A 66 -10.65 -8.36 13.46
N LYS A 67 -9.78 -8.72 14.41
CA LYS A 67 -9.54 -7.94 15.62
C LYS A 67 -8.72 -6.70 15.28
N GLN A 68 -9.19 -5.55 15.77
CA GLN A 68 -8.52 -4.28 15.58
C GLN A 68 -7.62 -3.92 16.75
N SER A 69 -6.53 -3.25 16.45
CA SER A 69 -5.59 -2.68 17.42
C SER A 69 -4.94 -1.42 16.84
N HIS A 70 -4.43 -0.56 17.72
CA HIS A 70 -3.79 0.68 17.33
C HIS A 70 -2.33 0.71 17.81
N VAL A 71 -1.43 1.26 16.98
CA VAL A 71 0.00 1.41 17.25
C VAL A 71 0.45 2.81 16.85
N GLY A 72 1.27 3.43 17.69
CA GLY A 72 1.80 4.78 17.47
C GLY A 72 0.96 5.89 18.08
N PRO A 73 1.21 7.15 17.71
CA PRO A 73 0.47 8.33 18.20
C PRO A 73 -0.97 8.34 17.68
N ALA A 74 -1.82 9.13 18.33
CA ALA A 74 -3.18 9.36 17.86
C ALA A 74 -3.18 9.93 16.42
N PRO A 75 -4.16 9.59 15.58
CA PRO A 75 -4.20 10.00 14.17
C PRO A 75 -4.03 11.50 13.95
N ASP A 76 -4.64 12.33 14.81
CA ASP A 76 -4.56 13.80 14.73
C ASP A 76 -3.16 14.35 15.03
N SER A 77 -2.29 13.55 15.63
CA SER A 77 -0.93 13.92 16.03
C SER A 77 0.14 13.32 15.11
N ALA A 78 -0.25 12.43 14.22
CA ALA A 78 0.66 11.74 13.30
C ALA A 78 0.87 12.54 12.01
N ALA A 79 2.05 12.42 11.41
CA ALA A 79 2.32 12.96 10.09
C ALA A 79 1.71 12.09 8.98
N LEU A 80 1.59 10.77 9.24
CA LEU A 80 0.97 9.82 8.33
C LEU A 80 0.09 8.83 9.11
N THR A 81 -1.14 8.66 8.66
CA THR A 81 -2.04 7.61 9.13
C THR A 81 -2.00 6.42 8.18
N MET A 82 -2.03 5.21 8.73
CA MET A 82 -2.02 3.97 7.98
C MET A 82 -3.08 3.01 8.51
N SER A 83 -3.63 2.19 7.63
CA SER A 83 -4.39 1.01 8.01
C SER A 83 -3.70 -0.23 7.45
N LEU A 84 -3.58 -1.28 8.27
CA LEU A 84 -2.94 -2.54 7.92
C LEU A 84 -3.91 -3.69 8.10
N THR A 85 -4.16 -4.43 7.03
CA THR A 85 -4.87 -5.72 7.09
C THR A 85 -3.87 -6.85 6.93
N CYS A 86 -3.80 -7.73 7.95
CA CYS A 86 -2.94 -8.91 7.95
C CYS A 86 -3.76 -10.12 7.49
N LEU A 87 -3.34 -10.78 6.41
CA LEU A 87 -4.12 -11.90 5.84
C LEU A 87 -3.98 -13.18 6.66
N LEU A 88 -2.77 -13.47 7.17
CA LEU A 88 -2.50 -14.74 7.85
C LEU A 88 -2.61 -14.64 9.37
N ALA A 89 -3.25 -15.64 9.94
CA ALA A 89 -3.18 -15.90 11.38
C ALA A 89 -1.81 -16.47 11.77
N PRO A 90 -1.40 -16.33 13.05
CA PRO A 90 -0.22 -17.04 13.54
C PRO A 90 -0.31 -18.54 13.25
N ASN A 91 0.76 -19.12 12.74
CA ASN A 91 0.89 -20.53 12.34
C ASN A 91 0.04 -20.95 11.11
N ALA A 92 -0.58 -20.02 10.39
CA ALA A 92 -1.19 -20.32 9.11
C ALA A 92 -0.12 -20.39 8.00
N SER A 93 -0.36 -21.27 7.01
CA SER A 93 0.52 -21.42 5.84
C SER A 93 0.23 -20.35 4.81
N ALA A 94 1.27 -19.69 4.31
CA ALA A 94 1.15 -18.78 3.16
C ALA A 94 0.94 -19.52 1.83
N HIS A 95 1.31 -20.80 1.78
CA HIS A 95 1.17 -21.64 0.58
C HIS A 95 -0.27 -22.07 0.33
N GLU A 96 -1.04 -22.28 1.42
CA GLU A 96 -2.40 -22.85 1.39
C GLU A 96 -3.48 -21.82 1.75
N HIS A 97 -3.13 -20.53 1.77
CA HIS A 97 -4.07 -19.50 2.18
C HIS A 97 -5.15 -19.27 1.12
N GLU A 98 -6.40 -19.22 1.57
CA GLU A 98 -7.56 -18.81 0.77
C GLU A 98 -8.11 -17.49 1.30
N MET A 99 -8.33 -16.54 0.40
CA MET A 99 -8.85 -15.22 0.75
C MET A 99 -10.30 -15.28 1.22
N THR A 100 -10.58 -14.72 2.37
CA THR A 100 -11.97 -14.47 2.80
C THR A 100 -12.59 -13.29 2.05
N PRO A 101 -13.93 -13.19 1.94
CA PRO A 101 -14.57 -12.03 1.30
C PRO A 101 -14.16 -10.68 1.91
N ALA A 102 -13.92 -10.63 3.23
CA ALA A 102 -13.48 -9.42 3.92
C ALA A 102 -12.05 -9.04 3.52
N GLN A 103 -11.16 -10.02 3.37
CA GLN A 103 -9.78 -9.81 2.90
C GLN A 103 -9.76 -9.37 1.42
N THR A 104 -10.59 -9.99 0.57
CA THR A 104 -10.74 -9.58 -0.83
C THR A 104 -11.23 -8.13 -0.93
N ALA A 105 -12.21 -7.74 -0.13
CA ALA A 105 -12.69 -6.35 -0.08
C ALA A 105 -11.61 -5.38 0.42
N ALA A 106 -10.81 -5.77 1.43
CA ALA A 106 -9.69 -4.95 1.91
C ALA A 106 -8.61 -4.77 0.83
N LEU A 107 -8.31 -5.84 0.07
CA LEU A 107 -7.35 -5.78 -1.03
C LEU A 107 -7.84 -4.91 -2.20
N ALA A 108 -9.15 -4.95 -2.52
CA ALA A 108 -9.75 -4.10 -3.55
C ALA A 108 -9.54 -2.59 -3.29
N GLU A 109 -9.48 -2.21 -2.02
CA GLU A 109 -9.30 -0.82 -1.58
C GLU A 109 -7.87 -0.47 -1.19
N ALA A 110 -6.92 -1.42 -1.26
CA ALA A 110 -5.57 -1.22 -0.81
C ALA A 110 -4.77 -0.34 -1.76
N ASP A 111 -4.00 0.61 -1.19
CA ASP A 111 -2.98 1.36 -1.91
C ASP A 111 -1.72 0.52 -2.11
N VAL A 112 -1.42 -0.35 -1.14
CA VAL A 112 -0.24 -1.21 -1.12
C VAL A 112 -0.63 -2.64 -0.74
N MET A 113 -0.17 -3.60 -1.53
CA MET A 113 -0.11 -5.01 -1.18
C MET A 113 1.35 -5.41 -0.99
N ALA A 114 1.74 -5.77 0.23
CA ALA A 114 3.10 -6.19 0.54
C ALA A 114 3.19 -7.71 0.54
N VAL A 115 4.03 -8.26 -0.33
CA VAL A 115 4.21 -9.69 -0.59
C VAL A 115 5.64 -10.13 -0.27
N SER A 116 5.83 -11.38 0.12
CA SER A 116 7.15 -11.96 0.31
C SER A 116 7.84 -12.21 -1.03
N GLY A 117 7.14 -12.86 -1.94
CA GLY A 117 7.66 -13.25 -3.26
C GLY A 117 8.34 -14.62 -3.27
N VAL A 118 9.09 -14.89 -4.31
CA VAL A 118 9.74 -16.20 -4.59
C VAL A 118 8.69 -17.33 -4.68
N ASP A 119 7.52 -17.03 -5.26
CA ASP A 119 6.37 -17.93 -5.35
C ASP A 119 5.86 -18.46 -3.98
N LEU A 120 6.10 -17.74 -2.87
CA LEU A 120 5.62 -18.13 -1.55
C LEU A 120 4.09 -18.13 -1.50
N GLU A 121 3.49 -17.06 -2.03
CA GLU A 121 2.05 -16.83 -1.97
C GLU A 121 1.38 -17.42 -3.21
N HIS A 122 1.02 -18.70 -3.18
CA HIS A 122 0.35 -19.38 -4.30
C HIS A 122 -1.02 -18.78 -4.64
N PHE A 123 -1.67 -18.11 -3.67
CA PHE A 123 -2.97 -17.48 -3.85
C PHE A 123 -2.92 -16.09 -4.53
N LEU A 124 -1.72 -15.57 -4.84
CA LEU A 124 -1.52 -14.17 -5.22
C LEU A 124 -2.26 -13.78 -6.50
N ASP A 125 -2.16 -14.59 -7.55
CA ASP A 125 -2.79 -14.33 -8.84
C ASP A 125 -4.32 -14.29 -8.70
N ASP A 126 -4.90 -15.26 -7.99
CA ASP A 126 -6.34 -15.33 -7.74
C ASP A 126 -6.81 -14.18 -6.85
N ALA A 127 -6.00 -13.79 -5.86
CA ALA A 127 -6.29 -12.64 -4.98
C ALA A 127 -6.36 -11.33 -5.77
N VAL A 128 -5.39 -11.08 -6.62
CA VAL A 128 -5.35 -9.88 -7.49
C VAL A 128 -6.52 -9.89 -8.47
N ALA A 129 -6.76 -11.02 -9.15
CA ALA A 129 -7.83 -11.14 -10.13
C ALA A 129 -9.22 -10.98 -9.50
N SER A 130 -9.46 -11.59 -8.33
CA SER A 130 -10.77 -11.57 -7.67
C SER A 130 -11.09 -10.24 -6.98
N SER A 131 -10.07 -9.53 -6.46
CA SER A 131 -10.25 -8.25 -5.80
C SER A 131 -10.33 -7.06 -6.77
N GLY A 132 -9.72 -7.18 -7.95
CA GLY A 132 -9.52 -6.05 -8.85
C GLY A 132 -8.49 -5.04 -8.31
N PHE A 133 -7.52 -5.51 -7.55
CA PHE A 133 -6.44 -4.69 -6.99
C PHE A 133 -5.76 -3.84 -8.06
N HIS A 134 -5.56 -2.55 -7.78
CA HIS A 134 -4.99 -1.58 -8.73
C HIS A 134 -3.93 -0.66 -8.08
N GLY A 135 -3.49 -1.01 -6.86
CA GLY A 135 -2.48 -0.27 -6.12
C GLY A 135 -1.05 -0.64 -6.51
N ARG A 136 -0.16 -0.58 -5.53
CA ARG A 136 1.25 -0.97 -5.66
C ARG A 136 1.51 -2.29 -4.95
N MET A 137 1.98 -3.29 -5.66
CA MET A 137 2.51 -4.52 -5.10
C MET A 137 3.98 -4.31 -4.73
N VAL A 138 4.30 -4.35 -3.44
CA VAL A 138 5.68 -4.25 -2.93
C VAL A 138 6.19 -5.65 -2.64
N VAL A 139 7.24 -6.06 -3.33
CA VAL A 139 7.88 -7.38 -3.19
C VAL A 139 9.05 -7.24 -2.22
N THR A 140 8.88 -7.71 -0.99
CA THR A 140 9.85 -7.49 0.10
C THR A 140 11.18 -8.19 -0.12
N SER A 141 11.21 -9.32 -0.82
CA SER A 141 12.43 -10.02 -1.25
C SER A 141 13.12 -9.38 -2.47
N GLY A 142 12.45 -8.50 -3.20
CA GLY A 142 12.88 -8.02 -4.51
C GLY A 142 12.74 -9.05 -5.66
N VAL A 143 12.24 -10.26 -5.36
CA VAL A 143 12.07 -11.37 -6.31
C VAL A 143 10.63 -11.86 -6.23
N LEU A 144 9.79 -11.60 -7.24
CA LEU A 144 8.38 -11.97 -7.17
C LEU A 144 8.18 -13.47 -7.41
N THR A 145 8.76 -14.01 -8.47
CA THR A 145 8.61 -15.42 -8.87
C THR A 145 9.96 -16.13 -8.96
N ALA A 146 9.95 -17.46 -8.96
CA ALA A 146 11.15 -18.26 -9.20
C ALA A 146 11.81 -17.94 -10.55
N ALA A 147 11.05 -17.53 -11.56
CA ALA A 147 11.58 -17.12 -12.86
C ALA A 147 12.36 -15.79 -12.76
N ASP A 148 12.02 -14.93 -11.80
CA ASP A 148 12.69 -13.64 -11.57
C ASP A 148 14.05 -13.78 -10.88
N VAL A 149 14.38 -14.96 -10.33
CA VAL A 149 15.66 -15.20 -9.63
C VAL A 149 16.84 -14.96 -10.56
N ASP A 150 16.82 -15.53 -11.74
CA ASP A 150 17.89 -15.40 -12.72
C ASP A 150 17.82 -14.08 -13.49
N LYS A 151 16.59 -13.62 -13.78
CA LYS A 151 16.34 -12.39 -14.53
C LYS A 151 15.04 -11.74 -14.08
N PRO A 152 15.08 -10.49 -13.57
CA PRO A 152 13.86 -9.77 -13.21
C PRO A 152 12.87 -9.72 -14.36
N GLY A 153 11.63 -10.12 -14.09
CA GLY A 153 10.55 -10.01 -15.06
C GLY A 153 10.33 -8.54 -15.47
N ALA A 154 10.02 -8.32 -16.73
CA ALA A 154 9.57 -7.00 -17.17
C ALA A 154 8.19 -6.72 -16.57
N PRO A 155 7.89 -5.46 -16.19
CA PRO A 155 6.54 -5.08 -15.81
C PRO A 155 5.55 -5.40 -16.95
N ASP A 156 4.40 -5.98 -16.61
CA ASP A 156 3.30 -6.09 -17.57
C ASP A 156 2.65 -4.71 -17.73
N PRO A 157 2.74 -4.08 -18.91
CA PRO A 157 2.16 -2.76 -19.13
C PRO A 157 0.62 -2.76 -19.13
N GLN A 158 -0.01 -3.93 -19.14
CA GLN A 158 -1.46 -4.10 -19.09
C GLN A 158 -1.98 -4.45 -17.70
N ALA A 159 -1.09 -4.74 -16.74
CA ALA A 159 -1.50 -4.99 -15.36
C ALA A 159 -2.15 -3.75 -14.76
N PRO A 160 -3.28 -3.88 -14.06
CA PRO A 160 -3.97 -2.75 -13.43
C PRO A 160 -3.21 -2.20 -12.21
N TYR A 161 -2.15 -2.86 -11.76
CA TYR A 161 -1.32 -2.52 -10.62
C TYR A 161 0.14 -2.36 -11.01
N THR A 162 0.92 -1.74 -10.15
CA THR A 162 2.37 -1.61 -10.33
C THR A 162 3.12 -2.56 -9.40
N ILE A 163 4.28 -3.06 -9.85
CA ILE A 163 5.15 -3.92 -9.04
C ILE A 163 6.40 -3.13 -8.65
N ASP A 164 6.62 -3.00 -7.35
CA ASP A 164 7.80 -2.39 -6.76
C ASP A 164 8.67 -3.49 -6.12
N ARG A 165 9.85 -3.71 -6.69
CA ARG A 165 10.82 -4.70 -6.21
C ARG A 165 11.92 -4.07 -5.36
N GLY A 166 11.80 -2.77 -5.02
CA GLY A 166 12.86 -2.04 -4.33
C GLY A 166 14.15 -1.95 -5.14
N ASN A 167 15.21 -1.53 -4.46
CA ASN A 167 16.57 -1.42 -5.03
C ASN A 167 17.46 -2.61 -4.67
N GLU A 168 17.07 -3.36 -3.68
CA GLU A 168 17.81 -4.52 -3.16
C GLU A 168 17.05 -5.79 -3.47
N ARG A 169 17.80 -6.86 -3.68
CA ARG A 169 17.25 -8.20 -3.89
C ARG A 169 17.93 -9.14 -2.92
N VAL A 170 17.16 -9.98 -2.26
CA VAL A 170 17.73 -11.03 -1.42
C VAL A 170 18.35 -12.12 -2.29
N GLU A 171 19.40 -12.74 -1.78
CA GLU A 171 19.94 -13.96 -2.36
C GLU A 171 19.02 -15.12 -2.07
N VAL A 172 18.54 -15.81 -3.11
CA VAL A 172 17.60 -16.92 -3.01
C VAL A 172 18.34 -18.23 -3.23
N ALA A 173 18.24 -19.14 -2.26
CA ALA A 173 18.84 -20.46 -2.35
C ALA A 173 17.96 -21.43 -3.14
N PRO A 174 18.52 -22.45 -3.80
CA PRO A 174 17.74 -23.57 -4.31
C PRO A 174 16.94 -24.26 -3.19
N TRP A 175 15.77 -24.82 -3.54
CA TRP A 175 14.97 -25.60 -2.60
C TRP A 175 15.75 -26.85 -2.14
N PRO A 176 15.93 -27.05 -0.83
CA PRO A 176 16.83 -28.10 -0.33
C PRO A 176 16.21 -29.49 -0.24
N PHE A 177 14.90 -29.62 -0.46
CA PHE A 177 14.20 -30.89 -0.29
C PHE A 177 13.89 -31.54 -1.63
N PRO A 178 13.98 -32.89 -1.71
CA PRO A 178 13.56 -33.64 -2.89
C PRO A 178 12.02 -33.59 -3.02
N PRO A 179 11.47 -33.95 -4.19
CA PRO A 179 10.04 -34.13 -4.35
C PRO A 179 9.52 -35.21 -3.40
N GLU A 180 8.26 -35.10 -2.98
CA GLU A 180 7.63 -36.06 -2.08
C GLU A 180 7.54 -37.46 -2.67
N ASN A 181 7.30 -37.55 -3.97
CA ASN A 181 7.20 -38.80 -4.69
C ASN A 181 8.24 -38.90 -5.82
N ALA A 182 8.70 -40.10 -6.08
CA ALA A 182 9.64 -40.35 -7.17
C ALA A 182 9.01 -40.04 -8.55
N GLY A 183 9.64 -39.12 -9.28
CA GLY A 183 9.19 -38.69 -10.62
C GLY A 183 8.34 -37.42 -10.62
N GLU A 184 8.08 -36.83 -9.46
CA GLU A 184 7.48 -35.50 -9.33
C GLU A 184 8.55 -34.41 -9.29
N GLU A 185 8.17 -33.17 -9.60
CA GLU A 185 9.00 -32.01 -9.37
C GLU A 185 8.94 -31.61 -7.89
N PRO A 186 10.00 -30.98 -7.34
CA PRO A 186 9.96 -30.43 -5.99
C PRO A 186 8.87 -29.36 -5.88
N GLU A 187 8.33 -29.19 -4.66
CA GLU A 187 7.31 -28.17 -4.36
C GLU A 187 7.74 -26.77 -4.82
N PHE A 188 9.01 -26.45 -4.63
CA PHE A 188 9.62 -25.18 -5.06
C PHE A 188 10.89 -25.43 -5.87
N ARG A 189 11.21 -24.53 -6.77
CA ARG A 189 12.52 -24.47 -7.42
C ARG A 189 13.56 -23.80 -6.50
N PHE A 190 13.14 -22.77 -5.76
CA PHE A 190 13.94 -22.01 -4.85
C PHE A 190 13.26 -21.92 -3.48
N ASP A 191 14.05 -21.71 -2.41
CA ASP A 191 13.53 -21.56 -1.05
C ASP A 191 12.85 -20.18 -0.88
N PRO A 192 11.52 -20.13 -0.72
CA PRO A 192 10.80 -18.88 -0.57
C PRO A 192 10.90 -18.29 0.85
N HIS A 193 11.46 -19.03 1.83
CA HIS A 193 11.51 -18.65 3.23
C HIS A 193 12.69 -17.72 3.53
N VAL A 194 12.82 -16.64 2.75
CA VAL A 194 13.96 -15.71 2.78
C VAL A 194 14.15 -15.03 4.14
N TRP A 195 13.07 -14.83 4.90
CA TRP A 195 13.10 -14.19 6.23
C TRP A 195 13.70 -15.09 7.32
N THR A 196 13.90 -16.36 7.08
CA THR A 196 14.52 -17.28 8.06
C THR A 196 16.02 -17.06 8.22
N SER A 197 16.63 -16.32 7.30
CA SER A 197 18.02 -15.95 7.36
C SER A 197 18.19 -14.51 7.89
N PRO A 198 18.95 -14.29 8.99
CA PRO A 198 19.19 -12.95 9.53
C PRO A 198 19.91 -11.99 8.56
N VAL A 199 20.55 -12.56 7.53
CA VAL A 199 21.23 -11.78 6.48
C VAL A 199 20.27 -11.35 5.37
N ARG A 200 19.09 -12.00 5.29
CA ARG A 200 18.11 -11.81 4.22
C ARG A 200 16.81 -11.14 4.70
N ALA A 201 16.62 -11.06 6.02
CA ALA A 201 15.45 -10.45 6.65
C ALA A 201 15.58 -8.94 6.81
#